data_4dc7eb94c063f0daae3c28476f7f7d7a
#
_entry.id   4dc7eb94c063f0daae3c28476f7f7d7a
#
_cell.length_a   1.000
_cell.length_b   1.000
_cell.length_c   1.000
_cell.angle_alpha   90.00
_cell.angle_beta   90.00
_cell.angle_gamma   90.00
#
_symmetry.space_group_name_H-M   'P 1'
#
loop_
_entity.id
_entity.type
_entity.pdbx_description
1 polymer ?
#
loop_
_entity_poly.entity_id
_entity_poly.type
_entity_poly.pdbx_seq_one_letter_code
_entity_poly.pdbx_strand_id
1 'polypeptide(L)'
;MQHHRVHTKPPERIKLPTTFIADGPNQVWTWDITWLNTYTRGIYYKLYTIIDIFSRKIVGWEVWAEENGELASELVERAMLSEKVKIKNNKNPLVLHSDNGAPMKSYTLKAKLEVLGVISSYSRPRVSNDNPYSEAHFKTMKYRPGYPKDGFASIDAAREWVSNFVNWYNNEHYHSGIKFMTPNSRHNGETESIMNNRIKVYETARALNPTRFNKGIRNWTIPETVALNPGLMSISWTQKVKLFYA
;
A
#
# COMPACT_ATOMS: atom_id res chain seq x y z
N MET A 1 -34.29 15.19 -40.76
CA MET A 1 -32.83 15.44 -40.93
C MET A 1 -32.09 14.57 -39.93
N GLN A 2 -31.29 13.62 -40.41
CA GLN A 2 -30.42 12.82 -39.52
C GLN A 2 -29.18 13.66 -39.20
N HIS A 3 -28.94 13.95 -37.92
CA HIS A 3 -27.71 14.57 -37.49
C HIS A 3 -26.56 13.58 -37.64
N HIS A 4 -25.52 13.92 -38.37
CA HIS A 4 -24.28 13.16 -38.44
C HIS A 4 -23.73 12.99 -37.04
N ARG A 5 -23.56 11.74 -36.60
CA ARG A 5 -22.81 11.43 -35.38
C ARG A 5 -21.38 11.94 -35.53
N VAL A 6 -21.01 12.88 -34.68
CA VAL A 6 -19.62 13.34 -34.57
C VAL A 6 -18.75 12.10 -34.30
N HIS A 7 -17.72 11.91 -35.13
CA HIS A 7 -16.73 10.85 -34.87
C HIS A 7 -16.13 11.04 -33.46
N THR A 8 -16.38 10.10 -32.57
CA THR A 8 -15.68 10.08 -31.31
C THR A 8 -14.18 9.94 -31.60
N LYS A 9 -13.38 10.84 -31.03
CA LYS A 9 -11.92 10.73 -31.13
C LYS A 9 -11.52 9.31 -30.70
N PRO A 10 -10.61 8.64 -31.43
CA PRO A 10 -10.10 7.35 -31.00
C PRO A 10 -9.56 7.51 -29.56
N PRO A 11 -9.72 6.50 -28.69
CA PRO A 11 -9.22 6.58 -27.32
C PRO A 11 -7.73 6.90 -27.35
N GLU A 12 -7.33 7.91 -26.57
CA GLU A 12 -5.90 8.23 -26.40
C GLU A 12 -5.16 6.97 -25.96
N ARG A 13 -3.99 6.74 -26.54
CA ARG A 13 -3.14 5.61 -26.15
C ARG A 13 -2.92 5.66 -24.65
N ILE A 14 -3.33 4.60 -23.96
CA ILE A 14 -3.14 4.46 -22.51
C ILE A 14 -1.63 4.50 -22.26
N LYS A 15 -1.16 5.53 -21.55
CA LYS A 15 0.25 5.64 -21.15
C LYS A 15 0.63 4.41 -20.33
N LEU A 16 1.84 3.91 -20.50
CA LEU A 16 2.35 2.83 -19.65
C LEU A 16 2.37 3.31 -18.19
N PRO A 17 2.04 2.43 -17.21
CA PRO A 17 2.08 2.81 -15.81
C PRO A 17 3.51 3.13 -15.39
N THR A 18 3.66 4.12 -14.53
CA THR A 18 4.95 4.34 -13.86
C THR A 18 5.18 3.18 -12.90
N THR A 19 6.26 2.42 -13.13
CA THR A 19 6.63 1.29 -12.29
C THR A 19 7.68 1.73 -11.29
N PHE A 20 7.44 1.55 -10.00
CA PHE A 20 8.43 1.70 -8.94
C PHE A 20 8.71 0.34 -8.32
N ILE A 21 9.98 0.07 -8.02
CA ILE A 21 10.43 -1.19 -7.42
C ILE A 21 10.99 -0.88 -6.05
N ALA A 22 10.55 -1.62 -5.04
CA ALA A 22 11.10 -1.60 -3.70
C ALA A 22 11.86 -2.91 -3.45
N ASP A 23 13.10 -2.82 -2.99
CA ASP A 23 13.95 -3.92 -2.52
C ASP A 23 14.16 -3.90 -1.00
N GLY A 24 13.53 -2.93 -0.33
CA GLY A 24 13.52 -2.78 1.11
C GLY A 24 12.31 -1.97 1.61
N PRO A 25 12.13 -1.88 2.93
CA PRO A 25 11.09 -1.08 3.54
C PRO A 25 11.34 0.42 3.32
N ASN A 26 10.26 1.20 3.38
CA ASN A 26 10.30 2.66 3.33
C ASN A 26 10.89 3.26 2.03
N GLN A 27 10.77 2.57 0.91
CA GLN A 27 11.18 3.06 -0.40
C GLN A 27 9.99 3.51 -1.25
N VAL A 28 8.91 2.75 -1.21
CA VAL A 28 7.68 3.05 -1.95
C VAL A 28 6.48 2.81 -1.03
N TRP A 29 5.75 3.87 -0.78
CA TRP A 29 4.48 3.81 -0.07
C TRP A 29 3.32 4.02 -1.04
N THR A 30 2.20 3.37 -0.77
CA THR A 30 0.91 3.69 -1.39
C THR A 30 -0.03 4.22 -0.33
N TRP A 31 -0.89 5.15 -0.72
CA TRP A 31 -1.90 5.64 0.18
C TRP A 31 -3.24 5.84 -0.51
N ASP A 32 -4.29 5.80 0.28
CA ASP A 32 -5.64 5.98 -0.20
C ASP A 32 -6.58 6.32 0.96
N ILE A 33 -7.78 6.79 0.63
CA ILE A 33 -8.83 7.14 1.57
C ILE A 33 -10.02 6.23 1.34
N THR A 34 -10.53 5.63 2.42
CA THR A 34 -11.78 4.88 2.35
C THR A 34 -12.81 5.46 3.30
N TRP A 35 -14.07 5.37 2.91
CA TRP A 35 -15.18 5.85 3.71
C TRP A 35 -15.63 4.75 4.67
N LEU A 36 -15.82 5.14 5.92
CA LEU A 36 -16.36 4.34 7.00
C LEU A 36 -17.78 4.80 7.26
N ASN A 37 -18.74 3.88 7.19
CA ASN A 37 -20.15 4.18 7.49
C ASN A 37 -20.30 4.64 8.93
N THR A 38 -21.24 5.54 9.16
CA THR A 38 -21.75 5.85 10.51
C THR A 38 -23.16 5.28 10.67
N TYR A 39 -23.71 5.29 11.87
CA TYR A 39 -25.12 4.93 12.10
C TYR A 39 -26.09 5.86 11.36
N THR A 40 -25.67 7.08 11.04
CA THR A 40 -26.48 8.04 10.29
C THR A 40 -26.21 7.88 8.80
N ARG A 41 -27.24 7.50 8.06
CA ARG A 41 -27.14 7.31 6.60
C ARG A 41 -26.70 8.61 5.91
N GLY A 42 -25.71 8.49 5.01
CA GLY A 42 -25.18 9.63 4.27
C GLY A 42 -24.03 10.38 4.99
N ILE A 43 -23.73 10.04 6.24
CA ILE A 43 -22.58 10.56 6.98
C ILE A 43 -21.49 9.49 7.01
N TYR A 44 -20.26 9.89 6.74
CA TYR A 44 -19.11 8.99 6.65
C TYR A 44 -17.90 9.61 7.33
N TYR A 45 -17.16 8.79 8.06
CA TYR A 45 -15.77 9.13 8.43
C TYR A 45 -14.81 8.74 7.30
N LYS A 46 -13.68 9.37 7.27
CA LYS A 46 -12.64 9.19 6.24
C LYS A 46 -11.41 8.54 6.86
N LEU A 47 -11.17 7.29 6.53
CA LEU A 47 -9.96 6.60 6.94
C LEU A 47 -8.89 6.79 5.87
N TYR A 48 -7.82 7.44 6.24
CA TYR A 48 -6.59 7.57 5.45
C TYR A 48 -5.64 6.48 5.87
N THR A 49 -5.04 5.79 4.93
CA THR A 49 -4.01 4.78 5.22
C THR A 49 -2.83 4.90 4.28
N ILE A 50 -1.63 4.72 4.83
CA ILE A 50 -0.37 4.63 4.09
C ILE A 50 0.21 3.25 4.31
N ILE A 51 0.57 2.56 3.22
CA ILE A 51 1.07 1.19 3.23
C ILE A 51 2.43 1.14 2.55
N ASP A 52 3.40 0.53 3.20
CA ASP A 52 4.68 0.16 2.58
C ASP A 52 4.48 -1.03 1.64
N ILE A 53 4.80 -0.89 0.35
CA ILE A 53 4.54 -1.95 -0.63
C ILE A 53 5.44 -3.16 -0.45
N PHE A 54 6.65 -2.99 0.09
CA PHE A 54 7.60 -4.07 0.29
C PHE A 54 7.14 -5.02 1.39
N SER A 55 6.80 -4.48 2.54
CA SER A 55 6.41 -5.25 3.73
C SER A 55 4.91 -5.47 3.87
N ARG A 56 4.07 -4.69 3.20
CA ARG A 56 2.61 -4.60 3.39
C ARG A 56 2.21 -3.91 4.72
N LYS A 57 3.16 -3.38 5.48
CA LYS A 57 2.91 -2.72 6.76
C LYS A 57 2.10 -1.45 6.55
N ILE A 58 1.09 -1.24 7.38
CA ILE A 58 0.44 0.06 7.51
C ILE A 58 1.39 0.93 8.33
N VAL A 59 1.99 1.92 7.67
CA VAL A 59 2.99 2.82 8.27
C VAL A 59 2.36 4.13 8.76
N GLY A 60 1.16 4.44 8.31
CA GLY A 60 0.40 5.59 8.75
C GLY A 60 -1.09 5.39 8.55
N TRP A 61 -1.88 5.88 9.50
CA TRP A 61 -3.33 5.90 9.40
C TRP A 61 -3.93 6.98 10.30
N GLU A 62 -5.12 7.44 9.94
CA GLU A 62 -5.94 8.29 10.77
C GLU A 62 -7.39 8.31 10.27
N VAL A 63 -8.31 8.62 11.17
CA VAL A 63 -9.73 8.78 10.86
C VAL A 63 -10.14 10.23 11.09
N TRP A 64 -10.64 10.86 10.03
CA TRP A 64 -11.16 12.24 10.09
C TRP A 64 -12.62 12.33 9.63
N ALA A 65 -13.25 13.47 9.87
CA ALA A 65 -14.61 13.75 9.40
C ALA A 65 -14.63 14.19 7.93
N GLU A 66 -13.52 14.70 7.41
CA GLU A 66 -13.40 15.31 6.08
C GLU A 66 -12.18 14.84 5.30
N GLU A 67 -12.16 15.18 4.01
CA GLU A 67 -11.04 14.94 3.14
C GLU A 67 -10.41 16.28 2.74
N ASN A 68 -9.14 16.50 3.12
CA ASN A 68 -8.38 17.65 2.65
C ASN A 68 -6.87 17.36 2.57
N GLY A 69 -6.13 18.27 1.90
CA GLY A 69 -4.71 18.11 1.69
C GLY A 69 -3.84 18.40 2.93
N GLU A 70 -4.35 19.16 3.89
CA GLU A 70 -3.65 19.48 5.14
C GLU A 70 -3.56 18.24 6.01
N LEU A 71 -4.69 17.55 6.21
CA LEU A 71 -4.75 16.28 6.94
C LEU A 71 -3.87 15.20 6.29
N ALA A 72 -3.87 15.13 4.95
CA ALA A 72 -2.98 14.23 4.23
C ALA A 72 -1.50 14.56 4.46
N SER A 73 -1.16 15.86 4.47
CA SER A 73 0.20 16.34 4.72
C SER A 73 0.69 16.01 6.13
N GLU A 74 -0.17 16.21 7.13
CA GLU A 74 0.09 15.85 8.53
C GLU A 74 0.34 14.34 8.67
N LEU A 75 -0.51 13.52 8.06
CA LEU A 75 -0.38 12.06 8.12
C LEU A 75 0.95 11.58 7.52
N VAL A 76 1.34 12.10 6.35
CA VAL A 76 2.61 11.72 5.72
C VAL A 76 3.81 12.10 6.58
N GLU A 77 3.83 13.31 7.12
CA GLU A 77 4.91 13.78 8.00
C GLU A 77 5.02 12.91 9.26
N ARG A 78 3.89 12.60 9.90
CA ARG A 78 3.82 11.73 11.07
C ARG A 78 4.27 10.30 10.77
N ALA A 79 3.87 9.75 9.61
CA ALA A 79 4.31 8.43 9.17
C ALA A 79 5.84 8.39 8.92
N MET A 80 6.40 9.40 8.24
CA MET A 80 7.84 9.50 8.00
C MET A 80 8.64 9.60 9.31
N LEU A 81 8.13 10.35 10.27
CA LEU A 81 8.76 10.49 11.60
C LEU A 81 8.73 9.15 12.35
N SER A 82 7.57 8.48 12.38
CA SER A 82 7.39 7.17 13.04
C SER A 82 8.29 6.10 12.46
N GLU A 83 8.41 6.05 11.14
CA GLU A 83 9.25 5.09 10.40
C GLU A 83 10.72 5.53 10.28
N LYS A 84 11.08 6.66 10.88
CA LYS A 84 12.45 7.24 10.85
C LYS A 84 12.99 7.45 9.43
N VAL A 85 12.10 7.78 8.49
CA VAL A 85 12.48 8.09 7.11
C VAL A 85 13.19 9.44 7.08
N LYS A 86 14.39 9.47 6.49
CA LYS A 86 15.20 10.70 6.42
C LYS A 86 14.58 11.70 5.44
N ILE A 87 14.37 12.92 5.89
CA ILE A 87 13.94 14.04 5.05
C ILE A 87 15.03 14.36 4.02
N LYS A 88 14.61 14.61 2.76
CA LYS A 88 15.52 14.96 1.65
C LYS A 88 16.65 13.95 1.44
N ASN A 89 16.32 12.66 1.50
CA ASN A 89 17.28 11.61 1.16
C ASN A 89 17.48 11.56 -0.36
N ASN A 90 18.38 12.37 -0.88
CA ASN A 90 18.66 12.49 -2.32
C ASN A 90 19.20 11.20 -2.96
N LYS A 91 19.70 10.24 -2.17
CA LYS A 91 20.19 8.96 -2.71
C LYS A 91 19.05 7.98 -2.98
N ASN A 92 18.09 7.89 -2.02
CA ASN A 92 16.94 7.01 -2.10
C ASN A 92 15.70 7.75 -1.56
N PRO A 93 15.12 8.67 -2.33
CA PRO A 93 13.93 9.41 -1.88
C PRO A 93 12.74 8.46 -1.79
N LEU A 94 11.93 8.63 -0.75
CA LEU A 94 10.67 7.92 -0.62
C LEU A 94 9.74 8.27 -1.79
N VAL A 95 9.10 7.28 -2.37
CA VAL A 95 8.00 7.47 -3.33
C VAL A 95 6.67 7.30 -2.62
N LEU A 96 5.77 8.25 -2.78
CA LEU A 96 4.39 8.16 -2.32
C LEU A 96 3.44 8.08 -3.52
N HIS A 97 2.81 6.94 -3.70
CA HIS A 97 1.86 6.68 -4.77
C HIS A 97 0.42 6.77 -4.29
N SER A 98 -0.44 7.37 -5.10
CA SER A 98 -1.88 7.49 -4.82
C SER A 98 -2.71 7.42 -6.09
N ASP A 99 -4.01 7.37 -5.92
CA ASP A 99 -4.95 7.66 -6.99
C ASP A 99 -4.98 9.16 -7.35
N ASN A 100 -5.99 9.58 -8.14
CA ASN A 100 -6.14 10.95 -8.62
C ASN A 100 -7.15 11.77 -7.79
N GLY A 101 -7.45 11.38 -6.57
CA GLY A 101 -8.38 12.08 -5.69
C GLY A 101 -8.00 13.54 -5.41
N ALA A 102 -8.97 14.38 -5.04
CA ALA A 102 -8.72 15.80 -4.79
C ALA A 102 -7.70 16.05 -3.65
N PRO A 103 -7.75 15.35 -2.51
CA PRO A 103 -6.74 15.50 -1.46
C PRO A 103 -5.33 15.13 -1.94
N MET A 104 -5.22 14.08 -2.80
CA MET A 104 -3.95 13.59 -3.35
C MET A 104 -3.25 14.61 -4.24
N LYS A 105 -4.04 15.44 -4.95
CA LYS A 105 -3.55 16.45 -5.89
C LYS A 105 -3.51 17.86 -5.31
N SER A 106 -3.84 18.05 -4.04
CA SER A 106 -3.84 19.36 -3.40
C SER A 106 -2.46 20.01 -3.45
N TYR A 107 -2.44 21.33 -3.60
CA TYR A 107 -1.20 22.10 -3.56
C TYR A 107 -0.50 22.00 -2.21
N THR A 108 -1.27 21.98 -1.12
CA THR A 108 -0.74 21.82 0.25
C THR A 108 0.05 20.53 0.40
N LEU A 109 -0.53 19.39 -0.03
CA LEU A 109 0.18 18.11 0.02
C LEU A 109 1.42 18.12 -0.88
N LYS A 110 1.31 18.62 -2.11
CA LYS A 110 2.46 18.69 -3.04
C LYS A 110 3.62 19.49 -2.47
N ALA A 111 3.33 20.69 -1.94
CA ALA A 111 4.36 21.53 -1.30
C ALA A 111 5.00 20.83 -0.09
N LYS A 112 4.20 20.14 0.75
CA LYS A 112 4.74 19.36 1.87
C LYS A 112 5.64 18.23 1.39
N LEU A 113 5.24 17.46 0.38
CA LEU A 113 6.05 16.37 -0.17
C LEU A 113 7.38 16.87 -0.73
N GLU A 114 7.39 18.01 -1.41
CA GLU A 114 8.61 18.65 -1.91
C GLU A 114 9.55 19.06 -0.75
N VAL A 115 9.00 19.67 0.30
CA VAL A 115 9.77 20.01 1.51
C VAL A 115 10.37 18.77 2.17
N LEU A 116 9.63 17.68 2.24
CA LEU A 116 10.07 16.40 2.81
C LEU A 116 11.01 15.63 1.87
N GLY A 117 11.13 15.99 0.61
CA GLY A 117 11.91 15.28 -0.40
C GLY A 117 11.27 13.94 -0.81
N VAL A 118 9.95 13.88 -0.83
CA VAL A 118 9.16 12.71 -1.23
C VAL A 118 8.72 12.86 -2.67
N ILE A 119 8.92 11.82 -3.48
CA ILE A 119 8.47 11.79 -4.88
C ILE A 119 6.99 11.44 -4.94
N SER A 120 6.20 12.32 -5.51
CA SER A 120 4.78 12.05 -5.79
C SER A 120 4.62 11.17 -7.02
N SER A 121 3.76 10.16 -6.93
CA SER A 121 3.36 9.30 -8.05
C SER A 121 1.85 9.12 -8.05
N TYR A 122 1.27 9.06 -9.25
CA TYR A 122 -0.19 8.97 -9.39
C TYR A 122 -0.58 7.84 -10.33
N SER A 123 -1.74 7.23 -10.05
CA SER A 123 -2.41 6.30 -10.94
C SER A 123 -2.72 6.96 -12.29
N ARG A 124 -2.77 6.17 -13.36
CA ARG A 124 -3.24 6.64 -14.66
C ARG A 124 -4.72 7.10 -14.57
N PRO A 125 -5.10 8.15 -15.27
CA PRO A 125 -6.50 8.58 -15.27
C PRO A 125 -7.44 7.46 -15.71
N ARG A 126 -8.50 7.20 -14.94
CA ARG A 126 -9.53 6.19 -15.20
C ARG A 126 -9.03 4.73 -15.21
N VAL A 127 -7.91 4.45 -14.55
CA VAL A 127 -7.39 3.09 -14.36
C VAL A 127 -7.41 2.79 -12.87
N SER A 128 -8.37 1.96 -12.43
CA SER A 128 -8.53 1.59 -11.02
C SER A 128 -7.41 0.69 -10.51
N ASN A 129 -6.85 -0.16 -11.35
CA ASN A 129 -5.89 -1.20 -10.94
C ASN A 129 -4.46 -0.69 -10.67
N ASP A 130 -4.24 0.63 -10.68
CA ASP A 130 -2.90 1.19 -10.49
C ASP A 130 -2.51 1.37 -9.00
N ASN A 131 -3.47 1.17 -8.05
CA ASN A 131 -3.21 1.19 -6.61
C ASN A 131 -3.68 -0.12 -5.92
N PRO A 132 -3.20 -1.29 -6.37
CA PRO A 132 -3.73 -2.58 -5.93
C PRO A 132 -3.45 -2.89 -4.46
N TYR A 133 -2.43 -2.27 -3.86
CA TYR A 133 -2.05 -2.50 -2.47
C TYR A 133 -3.06 -1.88 -1.50
N SER A 134 -3.49 -0.65 -1.74
CA SER A 134 -4.51 0.02 -0.94
C SER A 134 -5.87 -0.66 -1.11
N GLU A 135 -6.24 -1.04 -2.34
CA GLU A 135 -7.50 -1.76 -2.60
C GLU A 135 -7.55 -3.11 -1.87
N ALA A 136 -6.48 -3.91 -1.95
CA ALA A 136 -6.41 -5.20 -1.27
C ALA A 136 -6.46 -5.05 0.26
N HIS A 137 -5.84 -4.01 0.81
CA HIS A 137 -5.88 -3.69 2.22
C HIS A 137 -7.31 -3.34 2.68
N PHE A 138 -7.99 -2.41 1.98
CA PHE A 138 -9.37 -2.05 2.32
C PHE A 138 -10.33 -3.23 2.19
N LYS A 139 -10.11 -4.11 1.22
CA LYS A 139 -10.86 -5.36 1.11
C LYS A 139 -10.63 -6.24 2.35
N THR A 140 -9.39 -6.44 2.77
CA THR A 140 -9.06 -7.21 3.98
C THR A 140 -9.75 -6.62 5.21
N MET A 141 -9.76 -5.29 5.35
CA MET A 141 -10.38 -4.58 6.46
C MET A 141 -11.91 -4.75 6.47
N LYS A 142 -12.56 -4.44 5.35
CA LYS A 142 -14.05 -4.40 5.27
C LYS A 142 -14.70 -5.78 5.27
N TYR A 143 -13.98 -6.82 4.82
CA TYR A 143 -14.49 -8.19 4.82
C TYR A 143 -14.08 -9.01 6.04
N ARG A 144 -13.32 -8.43 6.97
CA ARG A 144 -12.95 -9.11 8.21
C ARG A 144 -14.17 -9.36 9.09
N PRO A 145 -14.27 -10.55 9.72
CA PRO A 145 -15.23 -10.75 10.81
C PRO A 145 -15.05 -9.70 11.90
N GLY A 146 -16.15 -9.11 12.37
CA GLY A 146 -16.12 -8.03 13.35
C GLY A 146 -15.97 -6.61 12.76
N TYR A 147 -15.95 -6.44 11.44
CA TYR A 147 -16.12 -5.10 10.84
C TYR A 147 -17.54 -4.60 11.13
N PRO A 148 -17.71 -3.36 11.68
CA PRO A 148 -19.02 -2.81 11.99
C PRO A 148 -19.84 -2.53 10.73
N LYS A 149 -20.69 -3.47 10.34
CA LYS A 149 -21.49 -3.37 9.10
C LYS A 149 -22.53 -2.25 9.17
N ASP A 150 -23.05 -2.00 10.37
CA ASP A 150 -24.05 -0.96 10.62
C ASP A 150 -23.41 0.45 10.75
N GLY A 151 -22.06 0.50 10.75
CA GLY A 151 -21.29 1.74 10.86
C GLY A 151 -20.72 1.96 12.25
N PHE A 152 -20.18 3.16 12.47
CA PHE A 152 -19.54 3.57 13.71
C PHE A 152 -20.39 4.62 14.44
N ALA A 153 -20.51 4.50 15.75
CA ALA A 153 -21.30 5.42 16.59
C ALA A 153 -20.65 6.81 16.68
N SER A 154 -19.32 6.86 16.70
CA SER A 154 -18.55 8.11 16.80
C SER A 154 -17.22 7.97 16.05
N ILE A 155 -16.55 9.10 15.83
CA ILE A 155 -15.21 9.12 15.24
C ILE A 155 -14.19 8.42 16.14
N ASP A 156 -14.35 8.53 17.45
CA ASP A 156 -13.46 7.89 18.43
C ASP A 156 -13.65 6.37 18.43
N ALA A 157 -14.89 5.89 18.31
CA ALA A 157 -15.17 4.47 18.11
C ALA A 157 -14.56 3.93 16.81
N ALA A 158 -14.57 4.73 15.74
CA ALA A 158 -13.93 4.37 14.50
C ALA A 158 -12.39 4.31 14.64
N ARG A 159 -11.78 5.29 15.32
CA ARG A 159 -10.35 5.33 15.63
C ARG A 159 -9.90 4.13 16.46
N GLU A 160 -10.64 3.82 17.51
CA GLU A 160 -10.34 2.67 18.36
C GLU A 160 -10.38 1.36 17.58
N TRP A 161 -11.43 1.15 16.78
CA TRP A 161 -11.55 -0.04 15.95
C TRP A 161 -10.41 -0.13 14.93
N VAL A 162 -10.09 0.97 14.24
CA VAL A 162 -9.00 1.02 13.25
C VAL A 162 -7.66 0.78 13.93
N SER A 163 -7.42 1.34 15.12
CA SER A 163 -6.20 1.09 15.90
C SER A 163 -6.01 -0.42 16.19
N ASN A 164 -7.07 -1.08 16.66
CA ASN A 164 -7.07 -2.51 16.90
C ASN A 164 -6.86 -3.32 15.61
N PHE A 165 -7.49 -2.88 14.51
CA PHE A 165 -7.30 -3.50 13.20
C PHE A 165 -5.85 -3.36 12.71
N VAL A 166 -5.26 -2.18 12.79
CA VAL A 166 -3.87 -1.93 12.36
C VAL A 166 -2.89 -2.73 13.19
N ASN A 167 -3.08 -2.80 14.50
CA ASN A 167 -2.24 -3.62 15.36
C ASN A 167 -2.29 -5.10 14.95
N TRP A 168 -3.50 -5.64 14.80
CA TRP A 168 -3.68 -7.01 14.32
C TRP A 168 -3.08 -7.22 12.93
N TYR A 169 -3.34 -6.30 11.97
CA TYR A 169 -2.86 -6.42 10.60
C TYR A 169 -1.33 -6.44 10.52
N ASN A 170 -0.68 -5.57 11.26
CA ASN A 170 0.77 -5.47 11.24
C ASN A 170 1.47 -6.60 12.00
N ASN A 171 0.89 -7.11 13.09
CA ASN A 171 1.57 -8.02 14.02
C ASN A 171 1.09 -9.47 13.95
N GLU A 172 -0.17 -9.72 13.55
CA GLU A 172 -0.78 -11.04 13.66
C GLU A 172 -1.26 -11.60 12.32
N HIS A 173 -1.66 -10.72 11.38
CA HIS A 173 -2.17 -11.15 10.09
C HIS A 173 -1.09 -11.78 9.21
N TYR A 174 -1.22 -13.05 8.91
CA TYR A 174 -0.36 -13.78 7.98
C TYR A 174 -0.72 -13.47 6.53
N HIS A 175 0.01 -12.54 5.92
CA HIS A 175 -0.29 -12.04 4.59
C HIS A 175 0.21 -12.97 3.49
N SER A 176 -0.68 -13.51 2.65
CA SER A 176 -0.35 -14.48 1.60
C SER A 176 0.66 -13.95 0.57
N GLY A 177 0.59 -12.67 0.20
CA GLY A 177 1.49 -12.00 -0.74
C GLY A 177 2.94 -11.89 -0.27
N ILE A 178 3.20 -12.09 1.03
CA ILE A 178 4.55 -12.15 1.63
C ILE A 178 4.80 -13.52 2.30
N LYS A 179 4.31 -14.59 1.66
CA LYS A 179 4.52 -15.96 2.12
C LYS A 179 4.07 -16.22 3.57
N PHE A 180 2.94 -15.64 3.95
CA PHE A 180 2.36 -15.80 5.29
C PHE A 180 3.28 -15.32 6.43
N MET A 181 4.07 -14.30 6.21
CA MET A 181 4.65 -13.49 7.28
C MET A 181 3.68 -12.42 7.73
N THR A 182 3.90 -11.87 8.92
CA THR A 182 3.27 -10.62 9.30
C THR A 182 3.96 -9.44 8.62
N PRO A 183 3.24 -8.35 8.34
CA PRO A 183 3.85 -7.14 7.79
C PRO A 183 5.05 -6.63 8.61
N ASN A 184 4.93 -6.61 9.93
CA ASN A 184 6.04 -6.18 10.79
C ASN A 184 7.25 -7.10 10.71
N SER A 185 7.09 -8.42 10.70
CA SER A 185 8.22 -9.35 10.57
C SER A 185 9.01 -9.12 9.29
N ARG A 186 8.31 -8.87 8.16
CA ARG A 186 8.99 -8.54 6.90
C ARG A 186 9.63 -7.16 6.94
N HIS A 187 8.97 -6.18 7.54
CA HIS A 187 9.47 -4.80 7.65
C HIS A 187 10.75 -4.73 8.49
N ASN A 188 10.82 -5.53 9.54
CA ASN A 188 11.97 -5.60 10.46
C ASN A 188 13.12 -6.50 9.95
N GLY A 189 13.01 -7.07 8.74
CA GLY A 189 14.09 -7.88 8.16
C GLY A 189 14.16 -9.33 8.64
N GLU A 190 13.11 -9.84 9.31
CA GLU A 190 13.08 -11.21 9.86
C GLU A 190 12.81 -12.30 8.80
N THR A 191 12.76 -11.90 7.51
CA THR A 191 12.38 -12.78 6.40
C THR A 191 13.20 -14.05 6.33
N GLU A 192 14.53 -13.93 6.36
CA GLU A 192 15.43 -15.06 6.19
C GLU A 192 15.30 -16.07 7.35
N SER A 193 15.30 -15.59 8.58
CA SER A 193 15.19 -16.45 9.76
C SER A 193 13.87 -17.23 9.79
N ILE A 194 12.75 -16.56 9.46
CA ILE A 194 11.42 -17.18 9.39
C ILE A 194 11.35 -18.22 8.28
N MET A 195 11.87 -17.93 7.09
CA MET A 195 11.84 -18.87 5.97
C MET A 195 12.73 -20.08 6.23
N ASN A 196 13.93 -19.88 6.74
CA ASN A 196 14.83 -20.97 7.11
C ASN A 196 14.22 -21.90 8.17
N ASN A 197 13.57 -21.35 9.18
CA ASN A 197 12.86 -22.15 10.18
C ASN A 197 11.71 -22.96 9.55
N ARG A 198 10.92 -22.36 8.67
CA ARG A 198 9.84 -23.07 7.97
C ARG A 198 10.37 -24.20 7.10
N ILE A 199 11.44 -23.97 6.35
CA ILE A 199 12.07 -25.02 5.53
C ILE A 199 12.50 -26.19 6.43
N LYS A 200 13.17 -25.93 7.54
CA LYS A 200 13.58 -26.99 8.50
C LYS A 200 12.40 -27.81 9.01
N VAL A 201 11.31 -27.13 9.42
CA VAL A 201 10.09 -27.80 9.91
C VAL A 201 9.47 -28.69 8.81
N TYR A 202 9.39 -28.18 7.56
CA TYR A 202 8.81 -28.95 6.45
C TYR A 202 9.71 -30.12 6.03
N GLU A 203 11.03 -29.96 6.01
CA GLU A 203 11.95 -31.06 5.70
C GLU A 203 11.92 -32.16 6.79
N THR A 204 11.83 -31.78 8.06
CA THR A 204 11.63 -32.75 9.15
C THR A 204 10.31 -33.51 8.99
N ALA A 205 9.22 -32.80 8.69
CA ALA A 205 7.91 -33.44 8.45
C ALA A 205 7.93 -34.35 7.21
N ARG A 206 8.68 -33.98 6.17
CA ARG A 206 8.88 -34.80 4.96
C ARG A 206 9.65 -36.08 5.27
N ALA A 207 10.72 -35.97 6.09
CA ALA A 207 11.51 -37.13 6.49
C ALA A 207 10.66 -38.16 7.27
N LEU A 208 9.75 -37.68 8.12
CA LEU A 208 8.84 -38.53 8.90
C LEU A 208 7.69 -39.13 8.08
N ASN A 209 7.24 -38.44 7.03
CA ASN A 209 6.08 -38.84 6.20
C ASN A 209 6.35 -38.62 4.70
N PRO A 210 7.27 -39.37 4.05
CA PRO A 210 7.71 -39.11 2.67
C PRO A 210 6.57 -39.17 1.66
N THR A 211 5.62 -40.07 1.85
CA THR A 211 4.46 -40.26 0.95
C THR A 211 3.53 -39.06 0.87
N ARG A 212 3.47 -38.26 1.92
CA ARG A 212 2.69 -37.00 1.94
C ARG A 212 3.35 -35.88 1.12
N PHE A 213 4.64 -35.95 0.88
CA PHE A 213 5.46 -34.92 0.24
C PHE A 213 6.05 -35.37 -1.11
N ASN A 214 5.33 -36.22 -1.86
CA ASN A 214 5.78 -36.76 -3.14
C ASN A 214 6.18 -35.71 -4.19
N LYS A 215 5.65 -34.48 -4.11
CA LYS A 215 5.99 -33.31 -4.94
C LYS A 215 7.01 -32.36 -4.30
N GLY A 216 7.66 -32.76 -3.18
CA GLY A 216 8.55 -31.90 -2.41
C GLY A 216 7.82 -31.00 -1.42
N ILE A 217 8.58 -30.15 -0.73
CA ILE A 217 8.01 -29.15 0.19
C ILE A 217 7.51 -27.91 -0.59
N ARG A 218 6.70 -27.09 0.09
CA ARG A 218 6.23 -25.82 -0.46
C ARG A 218 7.42 -24.89 -0.75
N ASN A 219 7.36 -24.16 -1.86
CA ASN A 219 8.34 -23.11 -2.16
C ASN A 219 8.14 -21.90 -1.23
N TRP A 220 9.12 -21.66 -0.37
CA TRP A 220 9.19 -20.57 0.59
C TRP A 220 10.04 -19.39 0.11
N THR A 221 10.55 -19.41 -1.13
CA THR A 221 11.31 -18.28 -1.68
C THR A 221 10.43 -17.04 -1.76
N ILE A 222 10.89 -15.95 -1.19
CA ILE A 222 10.23 -14.64 -1.27
C ILE A 222 10.94 -13.81 -2.34
N PRO A 223 10.21 -13.10 -3.19
CA PRO A 223 10.82 -12.14 -4.11
C PRO A 223 11.61 -11.08 -3.33
N GLU A 224 12.84 -10.84 -3.73
CA GLU A 224 13.69 -9.80 -3.15
C GLU A 224 13.14 -8.40 -3.42
N THR A 225 12.46 -8.23 -4.54
CA THR A 225 11.88 -6.96 -4.96
C THR A 225 10.37 -7.04 -5.09
N VAL A 226 9.72 -5.91 -4.86
CA VAL A 226 8.28 -5.72 -5.06
C VAL A 226 8.06 -4.53 -5.99
N ALA A 227 7.28 -4.73 -7.04
CA ALA A 227 6.96 -3.68 -7.99
C ALA A 227 5.56 -3.12 -7.76
N LEU A 228 5.45 -1.80 -7.82
CA LEU A 228 4.18 -1.11 -8.04
C LEU A 228 3.92 -1.10 -9.55
N ASN A 229 2.80 -1.66 -9.98
CA ASN A 229 2.44 -1.74 -11.40
C ASN A 229 3.54 -2.39 -12.28
N PRO A 230 3.82 -3.69 -12.13
CA PRO A 230 4.83 -4.38 -12.93
C PRO A 230 4.47 -4.30 -14.41
N GLY A 231 5.25 -3.54 -15.18
CA GLY A 231 5.13 -3.43 -16.64
C GLY A 231 6.14 -4.34 -17.34
N LEU A 232 6.06 -4.41 -18.67
CA LEU A 232 6.97 -5.22 -19.52
C LEU A 232 8.47 -4.81 -19.43
N MET A 233 8.78 -3.62 -18.86
CA MET A 233 10.13 -3.16 -18.56
C MET A 233 10.21 -2.66 -17.12
N SER A 234 10.78 -3.44 -16.24
CA SER A 234 11.19 -2.99 -14.91
C SER A 234 12.50 -2.20 -15.02
N ILE A 235 12.41 -0.88 -14.96
CA ILE A 235 13.60 -0.02 -14.80
C ILE A 235 13.99 -0.05 -13.32
N SER A 236 15.28 -0.34 -13.02
CA SER A 236 15.75 -0.37 -11.64
C SER A 236 15.60 1.00 -10.95
N TRP A 237 15.48 0.99 -9.62
CA TRP A 237 15.33 2.20 -8.80
C TRP A 237 16.40 3.28 -9.11
N THR A 238 17.66 2.87 -9.24
CA THR A 238 18.81 3.75 -9.52
C THR A 238 18.68 4.48 -10.88
N GLN A 239 18.04 3.85 -11.88
CA GLN A 239 17.81 4.48 -13.19
C GLN A 239 16.66 5.47 -13.17
N LYS A 240 15.66 5.30 -12.28
CA LYS A 240 14.50 6.17 -12.20
C LYS A 240 14.77 7.47 -11.46
N VAL A 241 15.58 7.43 -10.40
CA VAL A 241 16.01 8.65 -9.68
C VAL A 241 16.71 9.62 -10.63
N LYS A 242 17.53 9.12 -11.55
CA LYS A 242 18.19 9.94 -12.58
C LYS A 242 17.23 10.62 -13.56
N LEU A 243 16.06 10.02 -13.84
CA LEU A 243 15.06 10.57 -14.74
C LEU A 243 14.16 11.67 -14.12
N PHE A 244 14.09 11.72 -12.78
CA PHE A 244 13.29 12.72 -12.07
C PHE A 244 14.07 13.97 -11.66
N TYR A 245 15.41 13.91 -11.65
CA TYR A 245 16.30 15.04 -11.29
C TYR A 245 17.13 15.55 -12.47
N ALA A 246 16.86 15.08 -13.70
CA ALA A 246 17.41 15.61 -14.94
C ALA A 246 16.41 16.51 -15.65
#